data_3c42e2a171fc8936880d349afb3948bf
#
_entry.id   3c42e2a171fc8936880d349afb3948bf
#
_cell.length_a   1.000
_cell.length_b   1.000
_cell.length_c   1.000
_cell.angle_alpha   90.00
_cell.angle_beta   90.00
_cell.angle_gamma   90.00
#
_symmetry.space_group_name_H-M   'P 1'
#
loop_
_entity.id
_entity.type
_entity.pdbx_description
1 polymer ?
#
loop_
_entity_poly.entity_id
_entity_poly.type
_entity_poly.pdbx_seq_one_letter_code
_entity_poly.pdbx_strand_id
1 'polypeptide(L)'
;MLQGKTIVLGVTGSIAAYKIANLASMLVKQRATVHVIMTRNACNFITPTTFETLTGNKCLIDTFDRNFEFQVEHVSLAQKADLFLIAPATANVIGKLAHGICDDMLTTTVFATKAPKLVSPAMNTNMWENPILQDNLATLKHYGYDIISPASGRLACGAVGSGKMPSEEVLMSHILLHVGKDKDLQGKHILVTAGPTQEAIDPVRYITNHSSGKMGYALAKMAVMRGASVTLVSGPVNIEPFIGIDVVNVKSTADMAEAVAARSEASDIVVMCSAVADYTPTHYSAQKVKKSDGELSIPLARTTDILHTLGMKKKEGQMLVGFSMETENLIENSRKKLSKKNADIICANTIADGGATGFAVDTNQVTLITETEVITLPLCTKEETADLILSHIVELQKEK
;
A
#
# COMPACT_ATOMS: atom_id res chain seq x y z
N MET A 1 9.51 5.86 7.39
CA MET A 1 9.67 5.16 6.09
C MET A 1 10.55 5.93 5.08
N LEU A 2 10.59 7.26 5.14
CA LEU A 2 11.36 8.08 4.18
C LEU A 2 12.62 8.71 4.75
N GLN A 3 13.14 8.22 5.88
CA GLN A 3 14.37 8.73 6.48
C GLN A 3 15.55 8.56 5.52
N GLY A 4 16.30 9.66 5.30
CA GLY A 4 17.43 9.69 4.36
C GLY A 4 17.04 9.81 2.88
N LYS A 5 15.74 9.84 2.53
CA LYS A 5 15.27 10.02 1.16
C LYS A 5 15.08 11.51 0.85
N THR A 6 15.50 11.91 -0.33
CA THR A 6 15.32 13.27 -0.88
C THR A 6 14.18 13.28 -1.89
N ILE A 7 13.11 14.00 -1.57
CA ILE A 7 11.93 14.14 -2.43
C ILE A 7 11.89 15.55 -3.00
N VAL A 8 11.80 15.66 -4.32
CA VAL A 8 11.67 16.95 -4.99
C VAL A 8 10.23 17.15 -5.46
N LEU A 9 9.60 18.21 -5.02
CA LEU A 9 8.24 18.60 -5.39
C LEU A 9 8.30 19.70 -6.44
N GLY A 10 7.77 19.43 -7.64
CA GLY A 10 7.58 20.42 -8.70
C GLY A 10 6.17 20.98 -8.65
N VAL A 11 6.01 22.24 -8.25
CA VAL A 11 4.70 22.89 -8.10
C VAL A 11 4.42 23.82 -9.25
N THR A 12 3.29 23.61 -9.94
CA THR A 12 2.93 24.40 -11.12
C THR A 12 1.66 25.23 -10.95
N GLY A 13 1.34 26.11 -11.89
CA GLY A 13 0.30 27.13 -11.80
C GLY A 13 -1.13 26.61 -11.84
N SER A 14 -1.58 25.99 -10.77
CA SER A 14 -2.95 25.52 -10.57
C SER A 14 -3.42 25.88 -9.16
N ILE A 15 -4.72 26.12 -9.01
CA ILE A 15 -5.33 26.33 -7.69
C ILE A 15 -5.02 25.18 -6.72
N ALA A 16 -4.81 23.95 -7.20
CA ALA A 16 -4.48 22.81 -6.36
C ALA A 16 -3.08 22.88 -5.70
N ALA A 17 -2.26 23.89 -6.03
CA ALA A 17 -0.93 24.12 -5.45
C ALA A 17 -0.96 24.22 -3.91
N TYR A 18 -2.03 24.76 -3.30
CA TYR A 18 -2.15 24.86 -1.85
C TYR A 18 -2.10 23.50 -1.13
N LYS A 19 -2.57 22.44 -1.77
CA LYS A 19 -2.57 21.08 -1.22
C LYS A 19 -1.16 20.53 -1.05
N ILE A 20 -0.23 20.97 -1.88
CA ILE A 20 1.15 20.47 -1.84
C ILE A 20 1.88 20.95 -0.57
N ALA A 21 1.42 22.03 0.06
CA ALA A 21 1.92 22.43 1.38
C ALA A 21 1.65 21.34 2.45
N ASN A 22 0.45 20.77 2.46
CA ASN A 22 0.14 19.64 3.35
C ASN A 22 0.99 18.42 3.04
N LEU A 23 1.15 18.06 1.76
CA LEU A 23 2.00 16.94 1.35
C LEU A 23 3.46 17.15 1.78
N ALA A 24 4.01 18.37 1.59
CA ALA A 24 5.35 18.71 2.05
C ALA A 24 5.50 18.49 3.57
N SER A 25 4.52 18.97 4.36
CA SER A 25 4.50 18.72 5.81
C SER A 25 4.42 17.24 6.17
N MET A 26 3.62 16.45 5.44
CA MET A 26 3.52 14.99 5.65
C MET A 26 4.87 14.31 5.36
N LEU A 27 5.55 14.69 4.28
CA LEU A 27 6.87 14.14 3.92
C LEU A 27 7.94 14.46 4.96
N VAL A 28 7.97 15.70 5.45
CA VAL A 28 8.89 16.11 6.54
C VAL A 28 8.62 15.32 7.81
N LYS A 29 7.36 15.08 8.19
CA LYS A 29 6.99 14.22 9.32
C LYS A 29 7.47 12.77 9.13
N GLN A 30 7.56 12.28 7.91
CA GLN A 30 8.15 10.98 7.56
C GLN A 30 9.69 11.00 7.51
N ARG A 31 10.32 12.13 7.91
CA ARG A 31 11.78 12.36 7.94
C ARG A 31 12.44 12.36 6.56
N ALA A 32 11.69 12.72 5.49
CA ALA A 32 12.25 12.99 4.18
C ALA A 32 12.94 14.35 4.14
N THR A 33 14.00 14.49 3.36
CA THR A 33 14.51 15.80 2.92
C THR A 33 13.66 16.26 1.76
N VAL A 34 12.95 17.38 1.91
CA VAL A 34 12.02 17.87 0.89
C VAL A 34 12.54 19.15 0.26
N HIS A 35 12.70 19.16 -1.04
CA HIS A 35 12.99 20.34 -1.84
C HIS A 35 11.80 20.69 -2.71
N VAL A 36 11.58 21.99 -2.94
CA VAL A 36 10.46 22.46 -3.75
C VAL A 36 10.97 23.37 -4.87
N ILE A 37 10.52 23.07 -6.08
CA ILE A 37 10.71 23.93 -7.26
C ILE A 37 9.34 24.44 -7.68
N MET A 38 9.18 25.75 -7.80
CA MET A 38 7.94 26.37 -8.24
C MET A 38 8.10 27.00 -9.61
N THR A 39 7.11 26.82 -10.49
CA THR A 39 7.03 27.69 -11.68
C THR A 39 6.61 29.09 -11.26
N ARG A 40 6.98 30.13 -12.04
CA ARG A 40 6.53 31.52 -11.79
C ARG A 40 5.01 31.62 -11.65
N ASN A 41 4.24 30.86 -12.44
CA ASN A 41 2.80 30.82 -12.37
C ASN A 41 2.29 30.19 -11.07
N ALA A 42 3.02 29.27 -10.45
CA ALA A 42 2.62 28.71 -9.14
C ALA A 42 2.65 29.75 -8.03
N CYS A 43 3.57 30.71 -8.09
CA CYS A 43 3.71 31.78 -7.11
C CYS A 43 2.48 32.69 -7.01
N ASN A 44 1.57 32.67 -8.01
CA ASN A 44 0.30 33.38 -7.94
C ASN A 44 -0.76 32.68 -7.06
N PHE A 45 -0.56 31.39 -6.74
CA PHE A 45 -1.51 30.61 -5.94
C PHE A 45 -1.02 30.33 -4.52
N ILE A 46 0.29 30.23 -4.34
CA ILE A 46 0.94 30.00 -3.05
C ILE A 46 2.35 30.61 -3.07
N THR A 47 2.80 31.14 -1.93
CA THR A 47 4.10 31.80 -1.87
C THR A 47 5.23 30.82 -1.61
N PRO A 48 6.45 31.07 -2.12
CA PRO A 48 7.65 30.27 -1.84
C PRO A 48 7.93 30.13 -0.34
N THR A 49 7.72 31.20 0.44
CA THR A 49 7.90 31.25 1.88
C THR A 49 7.12 30.16 2.62
N THR A 50 5.95 29.77 2.10
CA THR A 50 5.17 28.67 2.70
C THR A 50 5.96 27.37 2.68
N PHE A 51 6.57 27.04 1.54
CA PHE A 51 7.36 25.81 1.41
C PHE A 51 8.69 25.89 2.16
N GLU A 52 9.35 27.05 2.14
CA GLU A 52 10.60 27.27 2.88
C GLU A 52 10.39 27.06 4.39
N THR A 53 9.28 27.61 4.93
CA THR A 53 8.91 27.42 6.34
C THR A 53 8.64 25.97 6.69
N LEU A 54 7.98 25.22 5.81
CA LEU A 54 7.60 23.83 6.06
C LEU A 54 8.76 22.85 5.91
N THR A 55 9.67 23.10 4.95
CA THR A 55 10.73 22.17 4.59
C THR A 55 12.09 22.51 5.19
N GLY A 56 12.30 23.77 5.62
CA GLY A 56 13.60 24.29 6.03
C GLY A 56 14.60 24.46 4.88
N ASN A 57 14.14 24.31 3.62
CA ASN A 57 14.97 24.44 2.43
C ASN A 57 14.48 25.60 1.56
N LYS A 58 15.39 26.25 0.85
CA LYS A 58 15.07 27.31 -0.13
C LYS A 58 14.15 26.74 -1.22
N CYS A 59 13.10 27.49 -1.54
CA CYS A 59 12.22 27.19 -2.67
C CYS A 59 12.80 27.77 -3.97
N LEU A 60 13.04 26.93 -4.96
CA LEU A 60 13.68 27.32 -6.20
C LEU A 60 12.65 27.75 -7.25
N ILE A 61 12.91 28.90 -7.93
CA ILE A 61 12.01 29.43 -8.95
C ILE A 61 12.76 29.72 -10.24
N ASP A 62 13.87 30.44 -10.14
CA ASP A 62 14.67 30.89 -11.27
C ASP A 62 15.95 30.08 -11.44
N THR A 63 16.27 29.72 -12.68
CA THR A 63 17.48 28.95 -13.01
C THR A 63 18.76 29.78 -12.78
N PHE A 64 18.66 31.10 -12.87
CA PHE A 64 19.77 32.05 -12.80
C PHE A 64 19.69 32.99 -11.59
N ASP A 65 19.21 32.49 -10.44
CA ASP A 65 19.25 33.22 -9.19
C ASP A 65 20.71 33.48 -8.79
N ARG A 66 21.09 34.76 -8.60
CA ARG A 66 22.46 35.17 -8.28
C ARG A 66 22.85 35.00 -6.81
N ASN A 67 21.90 34.67 -5.94
CA ASN A 67 22.13 34.42 -4.52
C ASN A 67 22.37 32.93 -4.24
N PHE A 68 23.31 32.31 -4.96
CA PHE A 68 23.62 30.88 -4.79
C PHE A 68 25.08 30.65 -4.41
N GLU A 69 25.31 29.59 -3.68
CA GLU A 69 26.65 29.01 -3.54
C GLU A 69 27.07 28.37 -4.88
N PHE A 70 28.37 28.37 -5.19
CA PHE A 70 28.97 28.02 -6.49
C PHE A 70 28.67 26.58 -7.01
N GLN A 71 27.44 26.09 -6.91
CA GLN A 71 26.97 24.84 -7.47
C GLN A 71 25.80 25.10 -8.41
N VAL A 72 25.79 24.40 -9.53
CA VAL A 72 24.66 24.45 -10.49
C VAL A 72 23.45 23.77 -9.84
N GLU A 73 22.58 24.56 -9.21
CA GLU A 73 21.50 24.09 -8.32
C GLU A 73 20.63 23.01 -8.97
N HIS A 74 20.21 23.17 -10.23
CA HIS A 74 19.40 22.17 -10.93
C HIS A 74 20.11 20.83 -11.14
N VAL A 75 21.43 20.83 -11.37
CA VAL A 75 22.21 19.59 -11.49
C VAL A 75 22.39 18.92 -10.14
N SER A 76 22.79 19.70 -9.12
CA SER A 76 22.96 19.20 -7.76
C SER A 76 21.67 18.56 -7.21
N LEU A 77 20.55 19.24 -7.40
CA LEU A 77 19.25 18.72 -6.94
C LEU A 77 18.79 17.50 -7.74
N ALA A 78 18.99 17.51 -9.06
CA ALA A 78 18.69 16.36 -9.93
C ALA A 78 19.46 15.09 -9.53
N GLN A 79 20.71 15.24 -9.06
CA GLN A 79 21.56 14.14 -8.62
C GLN A 79 21.20 13.62 -7.21
N LYS A 80 20.74 14.51 -6.31
CA LYS A 80 20.36 14.17 -4.93
C LYS A 80 18.98 13.56 -4.82
N ALA A 81 18.11 13.79 -5.80
CA ALA A 81 16.71 13.34 -5.77
C ALA A 81 16.61 11.80 -5.78
N ASP A 82 15.90 11.23 -4.81
CA ASP A 82 15.43 9.85 -4.84
C ASP A 82 14.12 9.73 -5.63
N LEU A 83 13.31 10.80 -5.66
CA LEU A 83 12.05 10.86 -6.39
C LEU A 83 11.69 12.30 -6.73
N PHE A 84 11.10 12.48 -7.91
CA PHE A 84 10.54 13.75 -8.37
C PHE A 84 9.03 13.64 -8.53
N LEU A 85 8.25 14.47 -7.82
CA LEU A 85 6.80 14.57 -7.98
C LEU A 85 6.42 15.93 -8.54
N ILE A 86 5.81 15.96 -9.73
CA ILE A 86 5.25 17.18 -10.32
C ILE A 86 3.77 17.22 -9.99
N ALA A 87 3.40 18.03 -9.01
CA ALA A 87 2.04 18.15 -8.50
C ALA A 87 1.76 19.58 -7.94
N PRO A 88 0.67 20.21 -8.34
CA PRO A 88 -0.16 19.87 -9.49
C PRO A 88 0.62 20.03 -10.80
N ALA A 89 0.39 19.15 -11.80
CA ALA A 89 0.96 19.28 -13.13
C ALA A 89 -0.06 19.89 -14.09
N THR A 90 0.22 21.10 -14.58
CA THR A 90 -0.61 21.77 -15.60
C THR A 90 -0.36 21.22 -16.99
N ALA A 91 -1.33 21.37 -17.89
CA ALA A 91 -1.19 20.99 -19.30
C ALA A 91 0.05 21.63 -19.96
N ASN A 92 0.39 22.88 -19.59
CA ASN A 92 1.59 23.55 -20.07
C ASN A 92 2.88 22.79 -19.71
N VAL A 93 3.04 22.42 -18.43
CA VAL A 93 4.24 21.70 -17.99
C VAL A 93 4.27 20.27 -18.54
N ILE A 94 3.15 19.59 -18.62
CA ILE A 94 3.04 18.27 -19.28
C ILE A 94 3.48 18.38 -20.75
N GLY A 95 3.00 19.37 -21.49
CA GLY A 95 3.40 19.59 -22.88
C GLY A 95 4.90 19.89 -23.01
N LYS A 96 5.47 20.74 -22.15
CA LYS A 96 6.92 21.02 -22.14
C LYS A 96 7.75 19.75 -21.93
N LEU A 97 7.40 18.98 -20.89
CA LEU A 97 8.12 17.74 -20.58
C LEU A 97 8.01 16.70 -21.70
N ALA A 98 6.85 16.55 -22.33
CA ALA A 98 6.64 15.61 -23.43
C ALA A 98 7.46 15.95 -24.68
N HIS A 99 7.77 17.25 -24.88
CA HIS A 99 8.49 17.75 -26.05
C HIS A 99 9.93 18.21 -25.77
N GLY A 100 10.45 17.97 -24.57
CA GLY A 100 11.85 18.29 -24.24
C GLY A 100 12.13 19.77 -24.06
N ILE A 101 11.14 20.59 -23.69
CA ILE A 101 11.32 22.01 -23.49
C ILE A 101 11.79 22.29 -22.06
N CYS A 102 13.03 22.74 -21.90
CA CYS A 102 13.71 23.01 -20.63
C CYS A 102 14.00 24.51 -20.46
N ASP A 103 12.96 25.32 -20.39
CA ASP A 103 13.05 26.79 -20.40
C ASP A 103 12.85 27.43 -19.01
N ASP A 104 12.69 26.62 -17.96
CA ASP A 104 12.58 27.05 -16.58
C ASP A 104 13.29 26.09 -15.61
N MET A 105 13.42 26.51 -14.33
CA MET A 105 14.12 25.73 -13.30
C MET A 105 13.52 24.34 -13.09
N LEU A 106 12.20 24.21 -13.14
CA LEU A 106 11.51 22.93 -12.94
C LEU A 106 11.80 21.96 -14.09
N THR A 107 11.53 22.37 -15.31
CA THR A 107 11.69 21.50 -16.50
C THR A 107 13.17 21.13 -16.72
N THR A 108 14.10 22.06 -16.50
CA THR A 108 15.54 21.78 -16.57
C THR A 108 15.97 20.73 -15.53
N THR A 109 15.51 20.85 -14.27
CA THR A 109 15.87 19.88 -13.21
C THR A 109 15.27 18.51 -13.48
N VAL A 110 13.99 18.44 -13.94
CA VAL A 110 13.33 17.18 -14.29
C VAL A 110 14.06 16.45 -15.42
N PHE A 111 14.59 17.17 -16.41
CA PHE A 111 15.36 16.58 -17.50
C PHE A 111 16.74 16.07 -17.04
N ALA A 112 17.34 16.73 -16.06
CA ALA A 112 18.66 16.35 -15.55
C ALA A 112 18.64 15.15 -14.59
N THR A 113 17.48 14.80 -14.00
CA THR A 113 17.40 13.73 -13.01
C THR A 113 17.18 12.34 -13.60
N LYS A 114 17.82 11.33 -12.97
CA LYS A 114 17.57 9.90 -13.21
C LYS A 114 16.54 9.30 -12.22
N ALA A 115 16.16 10.06 -11.19
CA ALA A 115 15.18 9.60 -10.21
C ALA A 115 13.80 9.28 -10.86
N PRO A 116 13.02 8.38 -10.29
CA PRO A 116 11.63 8.16 -10.70
C PRO A 116 10.84 9.48 -10.73
N LYS A 117 10.04 9.65 -11.77
CA LYS A 117 9.27 10.86 -12.03
C LYS A 117 7.78 10.58 -11.98
N LEU A 118 7.09 11.18 -11.02
CA LEU A 118 5.65 11.10 -10.87
C LEU A 118 5.01 12.41 -11.36
N VAL A 119 3.93 12.31 -12.10
CA VAL A 119 3.18 13.47 -12.62
C VAL A 119 1.73 13.34 -12.17
N SER A 120 1.25 14.32 -11.42
CA SER A 120 -0.15 14.41 -10.97
C SER A 120 -0.87 15.56 -11.70
N PRO A 121 -1.57 15.28 -12.81
CA PRO A 121 -2.31 16.30 -13.56
C PRO A 121 -3.42 16.94 -12.72
N ALA A 122 -3.60 18.26 -12.90
CA ALA A 122 -4.69 19.01 -12.28
C ALA A 122 -5.16 20.14 -13.19
N MET A 123 -6.36 20.00 -13.76
CA MET A 123 -6.92 20.95 -14.72
C MET A 123 -8.43 20.79 -14.85
N ASN A 124 -9.05 21.68 -15.63
CA ASN A 124 -10.44 21.55 -16.05
C ASN A 124 -10.68 20.26 -16.86
N THR A 125 -11.91 19.72 -16.77
CA THR A 125 -12.30 18.47 -17.46
C THR A 125 -12.06 18.51 -18.98
N ASN A 126 -12.45 19.62 -19.64
CA ASN A 126 -12.24 19.74 -21.09
C ASN A 126 -10.76 19.75 -21.48
N MET A 127 -9.91 20.33 -20.62
CA MET A 127 -8.44 20.27 -20.80
C MET A 127 -7.93 18.86 -20.57
N TRP A 128 -8.46 18.16 -19.56
CA TRP A 128 -8.09 16.77 -19.28
C TRP A 128 -8.46 15.83 -20.45
N GLU A 129 -9.62 16.00 -21.01
CA GLU A 129 -10.13 15.18 -22.13
C GLU A 129 -9.55 15.58 -23.49
N ASN A 130 -8.77 16.66 -23.56
CA ASN A 130 -8.18 17.11 -24.80
C ASN A 130 -7.21 16.07 -25.38
N PRO A 131 -7.38 15.63 -26.65
CA PRO A 131 -6.54 14.62 -27.27
C PRO A 131 -5.05 14.95 -27.21
N ILE A 132 -4.67 16.20 -27.45
CA ILE A 132 -3.26 16.63 -27.39
C ILE A 132 -2.67 16.39 -26.00
N LEU A 133 -3.44 16.64 -24.93
CA LEU A 133 -2.99 16.33 -23.58
C LEU A 133 -2.83 14.84 -23.36
N GLN A 134 -3.79 14.03 -23.83
CA GLN A 134 -3.72 12.58 -23.68
C GLN A 134 -2.52 11.99 -24.45
N ASP A 135 -2.23 12.49 -25.64
CA ASP A 135 -1.02 12.12 -26.40
C ASP A 135 0.27 12.51 -25.65
N ASN A 136 0.32 13.70 -25.06
CA ASN A 136 1.45 14.12 -24.24
C ASN A 136 1.64 13.23 -23.00
N LEU A 137 0.56 12.83 -22.33
CA LEU A 137 0.61 11.90 -21.20
C LEU A 137 1.07 10.50 -21.64
N ALA A 138 0.61 10.02 -22.78
CA ALA A 138 1.07 8.75 -23.35
C ALA A 138 2.57 8.81 -23.70
N THR A 139 3.04 9.91 -24.26
CA THR A 139 4.47 10.18 -24.50
C THR A 139 5.28 10.14 -23.21
N LEU A 140 4.84 10.81 -22.16
CA LEU A 140 5.50 10.77 -20.85
C LEU A 140 5.56 9.36 -20.27
N LYS A 141 4.47 8.60 -20.35
CA LYS A 141 4.44 7.19 -19.92
C LYS A 141 5.45 6.34 -20.70
N HIS A 142 5.53 6.53 -22.03
CA HIS A 142 6.50 5.83 -22.87
C HIS A 142 7.95 6.10 -22.44
N TYR A 143 8.24 7.29 -21.94
CA TYR A 143 9.56 7.68 -21.42
C TYR A 143 9.72 7.41 -19.91
N GLY A 144 8.88 6.60 -19.30
CA GLY A 144 9.03 6.10 -17.93
C GLY A 144 8.58 7.06 -16.84
N TYR A 145 7.74 8.05 -17.17
CA TYR A 145 7.04 8.84 -16.15
C TYR A 145 5.82 8.07 -15.64
N ASP A 146 5.62 8.03 -14.35
CA ASP A 146 4.40 7.49 -13.76
C ASP A 146 3.34 8.60 -13.64
N ILE A 147 2.19 8.37 -14.26
CA ILE A 147 1.09 9.33 -14.28
C ILE A 147 0.06 8.95 -13.22
N ILE A 148 -0.05 9.76 -12.20
CA ILE A 148 -1.08 9.61 -11.16
C ILE A 148 -2.40 10.15 -11.71
N SER A 149 -3.34 9.24 -12.00
CA SER A 149 -4.63 9.61 -12.59
C SER A 149 -5.38 10.61 -11.70
N PRO A 150 -5.96 11.67 -12.29
CA PRO A 150 -6.76 12.61 -11.53
C PRO A 150 -8.03 11.95 -10.98
N ALA A 151 -8.47 12.43 -9.83
CA ALA A 151 -9.75 12.04 -9.25
C ALA A 151 -10.92 12.69 -10.00
N SER A 152 -12.08 12.05 -9.94
CA SER A 152 -13.35 12.62 -10.38
C SER A 152 -14.05 13.36 -9.22
N GLY A 153 -14.82 14.42 -9.54
CA GLY A 153 -15.58 15.16 -8.55
C GLY A 153 -15.81 16.60 -8.94
N ARG A 154 -16.27 17.41 -7.98
CA ARG A 154 -16.48 18.84 -8.19
C ARG A 154 -15.15 19.58 -8.29
N LEU A 155 -14.94 20.30 -9.37
CA LEU A 155 -13.78 21.12 -9.65
C LEU A 155 -13.97 22.55 -9.12
N ALA A 156 -12.87 23.31 -9.00
CA ALA A 156 -12.92 24.70 -8.52
C ALA A 156 -13.76 25.64 -9.43
N CYS A 157 -13.91 25.31 -10.72
CA CYS A 157 -14.76 26.02 -11.66
C CYS A 157 -16.26 25.67 -11.53
N GLY A 158 -16.64 24.79 -10.60
CA GLY A 158 -18.01 24.34 -10.39
C GLY A 158 -18.44 23.14 -11.24
N ALA A 159 -17.68 22.76 -12.28
CA ALA A 159 -17.95 21.57 -13.09
C ALA A 159 -17.72 20.28 -12.27
N VAL A 160 -18.43 19.21 -12.64
CA VAL A 160 -18.23 17.85 -12.10
C VAL A 160 -17.66 16.98 -13.21
N GLY A 161 -16.50 16.37 -12.94
CA GLY A 161 -15.82 15.53 -13.92
C GLY A 161 -14.41 15.13 -13.45
N SER A 162 -13.66 14.56 -14.36
CA SER A 162 -12.23 14.21 -14.15
C SER A 162 -11.34 15.44 -14.29
N GLY A 163 -10.17 15.41 -13.67
CA GLY A 163 -9.17 16.51 -13.72
C GLY A 163 -8.80 17.08 -12.36
N LYS A 164 -9.44 16.61 -11.28
CA LYS A 164 -9.12 17.01 -9.90
C LYS A 164 -7.86 16.29 -9.43
N MET A 165 -6.89 17.05 -8.90
CA MET A 165 -5.71 16.42 -8.25
C MET A 165 -6.18 15.49 -7.14
N PRO A 166 -5.63 14.26 -7.04
CA PRO A 166 -5.91 13.34 -5.94
C PRO A 166 -5.65 13.92 -4.57
N SER A 167 -6.04 13.21 -3.52
CA SER A 167 -5.73 13.62 -2.15
C SER A 167 -4.23 13.48 -1.86
N GLU A 168 -3.78 14.17 -0.83
CA GLU A 168 -2.39 14.15 -0.38
C GLU A 168 -1.96 12.74 0.08
N GLU A 169 -2.91 11.96 0.61
CA GLU A 169 -2.70 10.56 1.01
C GLU A 169 -2.45 9.66 -0.21
N VAL A 170 -3.17 9.88 -1.31
CA VAL A 170 -2.94 9.15 -2.57
C VAL A 170 -1.57 9.50 -3.15
N LEU A 171 -1.20 10.79 -3.17
CA LEU A 171 0.13 11.22 -3.61
C LEU A 171 1.23 10.63 -2.73
N MET A 172 1.04 10.62 -1.40
CA MET A 172 1.96 9.99 -0.45
C MET A 172 2.11 8.49 -0.73
N SER A 173 1.00 7.79 -1.03
CA SER A 173 1.04 6.37 -1.35
C SER A 173 1.88 6.07 -2.59
N HIS A 174 1.77 6.90 -3.63
CA HIS A 174 2.64 6.79 -4.82
C HIS A 174 4.12 7.04 -4.50
N ILE A 175 4.43 8.04 -3.67
CA ILE A 175 5.80 8.28 -3.22
C ILE A 175 6.34 7.07 -2.46
N LEU A 176 5.58 6.56 -1.49
CA LEU A 176 5.96 5.38 -0.69
C LEU A 176 6.13 4.14 -1.56
N LEU A 177 5.27 3.94 -2.54
CA LEU A 177 5.38 2.83 -3.49
C LEU A 177 6.72 2.84 -4.22
N HIS A 178 7.25 4.01 -4.59
CA HIS A 178 8.50 4.10 -5.34
C HIS A 178 9.75 4.03 -4.45
N VAL A 179 9.76 4.75 -3.33
CA VAL A 179 11.00 4.96 -2.55
C VAL A 179 10.91 4.58 -1.07
N GLY A 180 9.74 4.13 -0.61
CA GLY A 180 9.52 3.82 0.81
C GLY A 180 10.29 2.60 1.33
N LYS A 181 10.62 1.66 0.44
CA LYS A 181 11.36 0.42 0.75
C LYS A 181 12.26 0.01 -0.41
N ASP A 182 13.30 -0.76 -0.11
CA ASP A 182 14.11 -1.46 -1.11
C ASP A 182 13.27 -2.50 -1.85
N LYS A 183 13.59 -2.79 -3.12
CA LYS A 183 12.80 -3.65 -4.00
C LYS A 183 13.29 -5.10 -3.98
N ASP A 184 13.54 -5.65 -2.82
CA ASP A 184 14.09 -7.00 -2.61
C ASP A 184 13.09 -8.15 -2.87
N LEU A 185 11.79 -7.82 -3.04
CA LEU A 185 10.74 -8.75 -3.47
C LEU A 185 10.34 -8.54 -4.94
N GLN A 186 11.13 -7.78 -5.72
CA GLN A 186 10.82 -7.54 -7.13
C GLN A 186 10.80 -8.85 -7.93
N GLY A 187 9.77 -9.01 -8.77
CA GLY A 187 9.56 -10.21 -9.57
C GLY A 187 8.90 -11.37 -8.82
N LYS A 188 8.64 -11.22 -7.52
CA LYS A 188 7.88 -12.21 -6.73
C LYS A 188 6.39 -11.91 -6.79
N HIS A 189 5.58 -12.97 -6.82
CA HIS A 189 4.14 -12.90 -6.64
C HIS A 189 3.76 -13.40 -5.24
N ILE A 190 3.06 -12.56 -4.46
CA ILE A 190 2.67 -12.84 -3.09
C ILE A 190 1.14 -12.87 -2.98
N LEU A 191 0.60 -13.97 -2.52
CA LEU A 191 -0.80 -14.12 -2.17
C LEU A 191 -0.97 -13.94 -0.66
N VAL A 192 -1.78 -12.96 -0.26
CA VAL A 192 -2.07 -12.68 1.15
C VAL A 192 -3.56 -12.87 1.39
N THR A 193 -3.95 -13.50 2.51
CA THR A 193 -5.34 -13.48 2.95
C THR A 193 -5.53 -12.54 4.14
N ALA A 194 -6.67 -11.85 4.22
CA ALA A 194 -6.96 -10.90 5.28
C ALA A 194 -8.43 -10.92 5.70
N GLY A 195 -8.69 -10.36 6.88
CA GLY A 195 -10.04 -10.21 7.40
C GLY A 195 -10.65 -11.51 7.93
N PRO A 196 -11.87 -11.43 8.47
CA PRO A 196 -12.62 -12.59 8.89
C PRO A 196 -13.41 -13.20 7.73
N THR A 197 -13.82 -14.46 7.84
CA THR A 197 -14.93 -14.99 7.05
C THR A 197 -16.25 -14.80 7.81
N GLN A 198 -17.35 -14.81 7.07
CA GLN A 198 -18.72 -14.71 7.60
C GLN A 198 -19.52 -15.91 7.12
N GLU A 199 -19.93 -16.74 8.06
CA GLU A 199 -20.71 -17.96 7.79
C GLU A 199 -22.18 -17.68 8.03
N ALA A 200 -22.92 -17.52 6.94
CA ALA A 200 -24.31 -17.06 7.00
C ALA A 200 -25.25 -18.09 7.65
N ILE A 201 -26.06 -17.64 8.61
CA ILE A 201 -27.17 -18.38 9.19
C ILE A 201 -28.42 -18.13 8.36
N ASP A 202 -28.65 -16.86 8.01
CA ASP A 202 -29.75 -16.37 7.20
C ASP A 202 -29.32 -15.07 6.49
N PRO A 203 -30.16 -14.40 5.69
CA PRO A 203 -29.78 -13.15 4.99
C PRO A 203 -29.35 -12.00 5.91
N VAL A 204 -29.58 -12.10 7.21
CA VAL A 204 -29.36 -11.02 8.19
C VAL A 204 -28.23 -11.34 9.18
N ARG A 205 -28.05 -12.62 9.54
CA ARG A 205 -27.14 -13.04 10.62
C ARG A 205 -26.10 -14.02 10.12
N TYR A 206 -24.91 -13.91 10.71
CA TYR A 206 -23.76 -14.77 10.40
C TYR A 206 -22.90 -15.00 11.63
N ILE A 207 -22.09 -16.04 11.59
CA ILE A 207 -21.01 -16.33 12.55
C ILE A 207 -19.72 -15.77 11.94
N THR A 208 -18.89 -15.11 12.74
CA THR A 208 -17.63 -14.53 12.30
C THR A 208 -16.63 -14.42 13.44
N ASN A 209 -15.36 -14.17 13.10
CA ASN A 209 -14.28 -13.84 14.03
C ASN A 209 -14.11 -12.33 14.19
N HIS A 210 -13.53 -11.88 15.31
CA HIS A 210 -13.29 -10.45 15.60
C HIS A 210 -12.18 -9.80 14.77
N SER A 211 -11.69 -10.44 13.71
CA SER A 211 -10.59 -9.91 12.89
C SER A 211 -10.97 -8.61 12.20
N SER A 212 -10.10 -7.61 12.31
CA SER A 212 -10.22 -6.34 11.57
C SER A 212 -9.54 -6.36 10.20
N GLY A 213 -8.73 -7.38 9.88
CA GLY A 213 -7.94 -7.46 8.65
C GLY A 213 -6.63 -6.65 8.63
N LYS A 214 -6.38 -5.78 9.62
CA LYS A 214 -5.25 -4.83 9.64
C LYS A 214 -3.90 -5.49 9.37
N MET A 215 -3.63 -6.69 9.92
CA MET A 215 -2.33 -7.35 9.75
C MET A 215 -2.12 -7.83 8.32
N GLY A 216 -3.12 -8.46 7.69
CA GLY A 216 -3.03 -8.91 6.30
C GLY A 216 -2.91 -7.75 5.31
N TYR A 217 -3.62 -6.64 5.56
CA TYR A 217 -3.48 -5.41 4.78
C TYR A 217 -2.09 -4.76 4.95
N ALA A 218 -1.52 -4.80 6.15
CA ALA A 218 -0.14 -4.34 6.39
C ALA A 218 0.89 -5.21 5.66
N LEU A 219 0.73 -6.53 5.65
CA LEU A 219 1.57 -7.45 4.89
C LEU A 219 1.50 -7.18 3.38
N ALA A 220 0.29 -7.04 2.84
CA ALA A 220 0.09 -6.73 1.43
C ALA A 220 0.72 -5.37 1.04
N LYS A 221 0.54 -4.33 1.89
CA LYS A 221 1.16 -3.01 1.71
C LYS A 221 2.69 -3.10 1.70
N MET A 222 3.29 -3.74 2.71
CA MET A 222 4.75 -3.86 2.78
C MET A 222 5.30 -4.67 1.61
N ALA A 223 4.63 -5.75 1.20
CA ALA A 223 5.04 -6.57 0.07
C ALA A 223 5.06 -5.77 -1.25
N VAL A 224 3.99 -5.02 -1.56
CA VAL A 224 3.95 -4.19 -2.78
C VAL A 224 4.96 -3.06 -2.72
N MET A 225 5.19 -2.44 -1.56
CA MET A 225 6.24 -1.42 -1.38
C MET A 225 7.64 -2.00 -1.58
N ARG A 226 7.87 -3.28 -1.30
CA ARG A 226 9.12 -4.02 -1.55
C ARG A 226 9.22 -4.57 -2.97
N GLY A 227 8.28 -4.23 -3.85
CA GLY A 227 8.33 -4.53 -5.28
C GLY A 227 7.64 -5.83 -5.70
N ALA A 228 6.97 -6.54 -4.79
CA ALA A 228 6.19 -7.71 -5.16
C ALA A 228 4.92 -7.35 -5.95
N SER A 229 4.49 -8.27 -6.81
CA SER A 229 3.11 -8.32 -7.30
C SER A 229 2.26 -8.98 -6.22
N VAL A 230 1.19 -8.32 -5.77
CA VAL A 230 0.41 -8.77 -4.59
C VAL A 230 -1.05 -8.97 -4.94
N THR A 231 -1.56 -10.17 -4.65
CA THR A 231 -2.99 -10.45 -4.61
C THR A 231 -3.45 -10.59 -3.16
N LEU A 232 -4.45 -9.81 -2.77
CA LEU A 232 -5.05 -9.82 -1.44
C LEU A 232 -6.45 -10.43 -1.50
N VAL A 233 -6.62 -11.65 -0.97
CA VAL A 233 -7.94 -12.25 -0.79
C VAL A 233 -8.51 -11.80 0.56
N SER A 234 -9.51 -10.92 0.52
CA SER A 234 -10.04 -10.26 1.71
C SER A 234 -11.46 -10.67 2.05
N GLY A 235 -11.66 -11.17 3.27
CA GLY A 235 -12.96 -11.19 3.89
C GLY A 235 -13.49 -9.77 4.19
N PRO A 236 -14.75 -9.62 4.67
CA PRO A 236 -15.36 -8.30 4.85
C PRO A 236 -14.64 -7.46 5.91
N VAL A 237 -14.08 -6.32 5.50
CA VAL A 237 -13.41 -5.34 6.35
C VAL A 237 -13.69 -3.92 5.86
N ASN A 238 -13.43 -2.91 6.72
CA ASN A 238 -13.54 -1.49 6.40
C ASN A 238 -12.15 -0.86 6.28
N ILE A 239 -11.29 -1.42 5.42
CA ILE A 239 -9.94 -0.91 5.17
C ILE A 239 -9.80 -0.69 3.68
N GLU A 240 -9.38 0.52 3.28
CA GLU A 240 -9.01 0.81 1.91
C GLU A 240 -7.65 0.15 1.60
N PRO A 241 -7.54 -0.61 0.51
CA PRO A 241 -6.27 -1.23 0.12
C PRO A 241 -5.26 -0.17 -0.31
N PHE A 242 -3.98 -0.43 -0.04
CA PHE A 242 -2.90 0.37 -0.58
C PHE A 242 -2.85 0.20 -2.12
N ILE A 243 -2.39 1.24 -2.81
CA ILE A 243 -2.26 1.22 -4.28
C ILE A 243 -1.36 0.07 -4.77
N GLY A 244 -1.68 -0.49 -5.92
CA GLY A 244 -0.90 -1.56 -6.54
C GLY A 244 -1.21 -2.97 -6.01
N ILE A 245 -2.19 -3.11 -5.10
CA ILE A 245 -2.67 -4.41 -4.62
C ILE A 245 -3.89 -4.84 -5.45
N ASP A 246 -3.86 -6.06 -5.98
CA ASP A 246 -5.03 -6.70 -6.59
C ASP A 246 -5.89 -7.34 -5.49
N VAL A 247 -7.12 -6.84 -5.33
CA VAL A 247 -8.00 -7.26 -4.23
C VAL A 247 -9.14 -8.15 -4.74
N VAL A 248 -9.24 -9.33 -4.12
CA VAL A 248 -10.31 -10.30 -4.34
C VAL A 248 -11.18 -10.36 -3.08
N ASN A 249 -12.37 -9.79 -3.15
CA ASN A 249 -13.31 -9.79 -2.03
C ASN A 249 -14.07 -11.12 -1.97
N VAL A 250 -14.11 -11.71 -0.77
CA VAL A 250 -14.81 -12.95 -0.44
C VAL A 250 -15.66 -12.77 0.80
N LYS A 251 -16.60 -13.71 1.09
CA LYS A 251 -17.42 -13.64 2.30
C LYS A 251 -17.22 -14.85 3.20
N SER A 252 -17.42 -16.05 2.67
CA SER A 252 -17.37 -17.29 3.43
C SER A 252 -16.00 -17.95 3.37
N THR A 253 -15.79 -18.94 4.22
CA THR A 253 -14.62 -19.83 4.16
C THR A 253 -14.53 -20.57 2.82
N ALA A 254 -15.67 -20.97 2.26
CA ALA A 254 -15.73 -21.64 0.96
C ALA A 254 -15.25 -20.71 -0.16
N ASP A 255 -15.74 -19.46 -0.20
CA ASP A 255 -15.29 -18.46 -1.19
C ASP A 255 -13.78 -18.19 -1.06
N MET A 256 -13.28 -18.07 0.18
CA MET A 256 -11.85 -17.86 0.43
C MET A 256 -11.02 -19.06 -0.02
N ALA A 257 -11.46 -20.28 0.25
CA ALA A 257 -10.79 -21.50 -0.18
C ALA A 257 -10.69 -21.58 -1.71
N GLU A 258 -11.77 -21.28 -2.41
CA GLU A 258 -11.81 -21.25 -3.89
C GLU A 258 -10.88 -20.17 -4.45
N ALA A 259 -10.99 -18.94 -3.93
CA ALA A 259 -10.18 -17.80 -4.38
C ALA A 259 -8.68 -18.03 -4.18
N VAL A 260 -8.30 -18.62 -3.05
CA VAL A 260 -6.90 -18.97 -2.72
C VAL A 260 -6.42 -20.13 -3.59
N ALA A 261 -7.21 -21.20 -3.75
CA ALA A 261 -6.85 -22.35 -4.57
C ALA A 261 -6.57 -21.96 -6.03
N ALA A 262 -7.38 -21.06 -6.60
CA ALA A 262 -7.22 -20.59 -7.96
C ALA A 262 -5.94 -19.77 -8.20
N ARG A 263 -5.28 -19.25 -7.15
CA ARG A 263 -4.16 -18.30 -7.24
C ARG A 263 -2.87 -18.81 -6.61
N SER A 264 -2.96 -19.72 -5.65
CA SER A 264 -1.81 -20.21 -4.89
C SER A 264 -0.74 -20.87 -5.76
N GLU A 265 -1.16 -21.51 -6.84
CA GLU A 265 -0.22 -22.22 -7.74
C GLU A 265 0.73 -21.27 -8.47
N ALA A 266 0.29 -20.04 -8.78
CA ALA A 266 1.08 -19.01 -9.45
C ALA A 266 1.86 -18.12 -8.48
N SER A 267 1.73 -18.33 -7.16
CA SER A 267 2.33 -17.48 -6.14
C SER A 267 3.64 -18.08 -5.61
N ASP A 268 4.68 -17.26 -5.50
CA ASP A 268 5.96 -17.65 -4.88
C ASP A 268 5.84 -17.75 -3.36
N ILE A 269 5.02 -16.89 -2.77
CA ILE A 269 4.80 -16.80 -1.32
C ILE A 269 3.30 -16.74 -1.06
N VAL A 270 2.81 -17.59 -0.15
CA VAL A 270 1.41 -17.57 0.29
C VAL A 270 1.36 -17.29 1.79
N VAL A 271 0.69 -16.21 2.18
CA VAL A 271 0.55 -15.78 3.59
C VAL A 271 -0.90 -15.86 4.01
N MET A 272 -1.22 -16.87 4.81
CA MET A 272 -2.55 -17.10 5.36
C MET A 272 -2.72 -16.33 6.67
N CYS A 273 -3.15 -15.05 6.58
CA CYS A 273 -3.33 -14.13 7.72
C CYS A 273 -4.80 -13.85 8.06
N SER A 274 -5.74 -14.39 7.30
CA SER A 274 -7.18 -14.28 7.58
C SER A 274 -7.61 -15.06 8.82
N ALA A 275 -8.65 -14.58 9.50
CA ALA A 275 -9.32 -15.30 10.58
C ALA A 275 -10.49 -16.09 9.99
N VAL A 276 -10.18 -17.26 9.46
CA VAL A 276 -11.15 -18.18 8.85
C VAL A 276 -11.97 -18.85 9.95
N ALA A 277 -13.29 -18.97 9.74
CA ALA A 277 -14.15 -19.69 10.67
C ALA A 277 -13.94 -21.21 10.52
N ASP A 278 -13.74 -21.92 11.65
CA ASP A 278 -13.56 -23.36 11.67
C ASP A 278 -14.87 -24.13 11.47
N TYR A 279 -16.01 -23.44 11.65
CA TYR A 279 -17.35 -24.00 11.56
C TYR A 279 -18.29 -23.10 10.77
N THR A 280 -19.20 -23.73 10.01
CA THR A 280 -20.27 -23.07 9.25
C THR A 280 -21.62 -23.71 9.58
N PRO A 281 -22.75 -22.99 9.55
CA PRO A 281 -24.06 -23.59 9.70
C PRO A 281 -24.31 -24.68 8.66
N THR A 282 -24.83 -25.85 9.10
CA THR A 282 -25.16 -26.96 8.19
C THR A 282 -26.29 -26.64 7.23
N HIS A 283 -27.15 -25.69 7.62
CA HIS A 283 -28.29 -25.26 6.81
C HIS A 283 -28.37 -23.73 6.78
N TYR A 284 -28.34 -23.16 5.59
CA TYR A 284 -28.64 -21.75 5.36
C TYR A 284 -30.17 -21.58 5.22
N SER A 285 -30.75 -20.64 5.98
CA SER A 285 -32.13 -20.26 5.82
C SER A 285 -32.29 -19.13 4.79
N ALA A 286 -33.01 -19.35 3.72
CA ALA A 286 -33.27 -18.32 2.70
C ALA A 286 -34.11 -17.14 3.21
N GLN A 287 -34.76 -17.28 4.36
CA GLN A 287 -35.51 -16.23 5.04
C GLN A 287 -35.00 -16.03 6.45
N LYS A 288 -35.15 -14.79 6.96
CA LYS A 288 -34.78 -14.48 8.34
C LYS A 288 -35.48 -15.43 9.30
N VAL A 289 -34.74 -16.19 10.08
CA VAL A 289 -35.27 -17.07 11.13
C VAL A 289 -36.00 -16.23 12.18
N LYS A 290 -37.30 -16.41 12.31
CA LYS A 290 -38.14 -15.68 13.29
C LYS A 290 -37.89 -16.20 14.71
N LYS A 291 -38.07 -15.33 15.70
CA LYS A 291 -38.08 -15.74 17.13
C LYS A 291 -39.18 -16.75 17.34
N SER A 292 -38.89 -17.82 18.07
CA SER A 292 -39.85 -18.78 18.63
C SER A 292 -39.78 -18.72 20.15
N ASP A 293 -40.77 -19.26 20.83
CA ASP A 293 -40.83 -19.25 22.30
C ASP A 293 -39.87 -20.25 22.98
N GLY A 294 -38.95 -20.85 22.23
CA GLY A 294 -37.94 -21.79 22.71
C GLY A 294 -36.50 -21.40 22.37
N GLU A 295 -35.58 -22.22 22.85
CA GLU A 295 -34.16 -22.09 22.53
C GLU A 295 -33.91 -22.34 21.02
N LEU A 296 -33.00 -21.55 20.42
CA LEU A 296 -32.56 -21.75 19.05
C LEU A 296 -31.21 -22.48 19.06
N SER A 297 -31.17 -23.68 18.51
CA SER A 297 -29.95 -24.44 18.27
C SER A 297 -29.56 -24.33 16.78
N ILE A 298 -28.29 -24.02 16.51
CA ILE A 298 -27.76 -23.95 15.16
C ILE A 298 -26.72 -25.08 15.02
N PRO A 299 -27.00 -26.13 14.25
CA PRO A 299 -26.04 -27.19 14.00
C PRO A 299 -24.92 -26.68 13.08
N LEU A 300 -23.68 -26.97 13.47
CA LEU A 300 -22.48 -26.52 12.76
C LEU A 300 -21.71 -27.70 12.17
N ALA A 301 -21.16 -27.53 10.97
CA ALA A 301 -20.23 -28.45 10.32
C ALA A 301 -18.83 -27.79 10.25
N ARG A 302 -17.79 -28.62 10.19
CA ARG A 302 -16.43 -28.12 9.98
C ARG A 302 -16.27 -27.56 8.59
N THR A 303 -15.53 -26.46 8.49
CA THR A 303 -15.12 -25.84 7.22
C THR A 303 -13.87 -26.50 6.65
N THR A 304 -13.51 -26.14 5.43
CA THR A 304 -12.27 -26.58 4.79
C THR A 304 -11.06 -25.95 5.46
N ASP A 305 -10.09 -26.76 5.84
CA ASP A 305 -8.80 -26.30 6.34
C ASP A 305 -7.90 -25.87 5.17
N ILE A 306 -7.96 -24.56 4.86
CA ILE A 306 -7.29 -23.98 3.69
C ILE A 306 -5.77 -24.14 3.80
N LEU A 307 -5.18 -23.83 4.96
CA LEU A 307 -3.73 -23.92 5.17
C LEU A 307 -3.22 -25.36 4.99
N HIS A 308 -3.96 -26.35 5.51
CA HIS A 308 -3.60 -27.76 5.30
C HIS A 308 -3.68 -28.16 3.83
N THR A 309 -4.74 -27.75 3.14
CA THR A 309 -4.93 -28.02 1.71
C THR A 309 -3.79 -27.44 0.87
N LEU A 310 -3.34 -26.23 1.20
CA LEU A 310 -2.19 -25.58 0.56
C LEU A 310 -0.89 -26.34 0.83
N GLY A 311 -0.64 -26.76 2.08
CA GLY A 311 0.55 -27.51 2.43
C GLY A 311 0.67 -28.84 1.71
N MET A 312 -0.45 -29.51 1.45
CA MET A 312 -0.47 -30.76 0.66
C MET A 312 -0.16 -30.55 -0.83
N LYS A 313 -0.38 -29.33 -1.35
CA LYS A 313 -0.18 -28.97 -2.76
C LYS A 313 1.03 -28.05 -2.97
N LYS A 314 1.77 -27.72 -1.89
CA LYS A 314 2.90 -26.80 -1.93
C LYS A 314 3.93 -27.25 -2.95
N LYS A 315 4.35 -26.33 -3.84
CA LYS A 315 5.39 -26.55 -4.83
C LYS A 315 6.78 -26.39 -4.24
N GLU A 316 7.76 -26.99 -4.88
CA GLU A 316 9.17 -26.76 -4.56
C GLU A 316 9.51 -25.27 -4.75
N GLY A 317 10.22 -24.68 -3.78
CA GLY A 317 10.57 -23.26 -3.76
C GLY A 317 9.45 -22.31 -3.35
N GLN A 318 8.20 -22.79 -3.22
CA GLN A 318 7.09 -21.97 -2.71
C GLN A 318 7.17 -21.86 -1.18
N MET A 319 6.96 -20.64 -0.66
CA MET A 319 6.88 -20.37 0.78
C MET A 319 5.43 -20.31 1.25
N LEU A 320 5.10 -21.08 2.28
CA LEU A 320 3.78 -21.11 2.91
C LEU A 320 3.86 -20.61 4.35
N VAL A 321 3.21 -19.49 4.62
CA VAL A 321 3.19 -18.82 5.93
C VAL A 321 1.79 -18.86 6.51
N GLY A 322 1.63 -19.39 7.71
CA GLY A 322 0.37 -19.41 8.43
C GLY A 322 0.39 -18.48 9.64
N PHE A 323 -0.77 -17.98 10.03
CA PHE A 323 -0.95 -17.26 11.29
C PHE A 323 -1.63 -18.17 12.32
N SER A 324 -1.25 -18.03 13.57
CA SER A 324 -1.83 -18.72 14.71
C SER A 324 -2.11 -17.75 15.82
N MET A 325 -3.26 -17.88 16.45
CA MET A 325 -3.60 -17.18 17.69
C MET A 325 -3.85 -18.22 18.78
N GLU A 326 -3.01 -18.19 19.79
CA GLU A 326 -3.04 -19.14 20.89
C GLU A 326 -3.20 -18.39 22.21
N THR A 327 -3.98 -18.95 23.11
CA THR A 327 -4.14 -18.45 24.49
C THR A 327 -3.18 -19.13 25.45
N GLU A 328 -2.75 -20.37 25.15
CA GLU A 328 -1.87 -21.19 25.98
C GLU A 328 -0.90 -22.00 25.11
N ASN A 329 0.27 -22.33 25.64
CA ASN A 329 1.28 -23.20 24.98
C ASN A 329 1.64 -22.80 23.55
N LEU A 330 1.82 -21.48 23.32
CA LEU A 330 2.04 -20.84 22.01
C LEU A 330 3.02 -21.62 21.13
N ILE A 331 4.23 -21.89 21.64
CA ILE A 331 5.32 -22.49 20.84
C ILE A 331 4.99 -23.94 20.48
N GLU A 332 4.52 -24.75 21.45
CA GLU A 332 4.22 -26.15 21.21
C GLU A 332 3.07 -26.35 20.23
N ASN A 333 1.97 -25.60 20.40
CA ASN A 333 0.81 -25.66 19.52
C ASN A 333 1.17 -25.19 18.10
N SER A 334 1.97 -24.14 17.99
CA SER A 334 2.40 -23.61 16.69
C SER A 334 3.39 -24.54 15.97
N ARG A 335 4.30 -25.23 16.67
CA ARG A 335 5.15 -26.26 16.09
C ARG A 335 4.35 -27.45 15.56
N LYS A 336 3.34 -27.93 16.31
CA LYS A 336 2.41 -28.97 15.83
C LYS A 336 1.67 -28.50 14.56
N LYS A 337 1.26 -27.23 14.54
CA LYS A 337 0.59 -26.63 13.38
C LYS A 337 1.53 -26.54 12.17
N LEU A 338 2.76 -26.10 12.36
CA LEU A 338 3.80 -26.04 11.33
C LEU A 338 3.94 -27.38 10.59
N SER A 339 4.23 -28.46 11.33
CA SER A 339 4.41 -29.79 10.77
C SER A 339 3.14 -30.34 10.14
N LYS A 340 1.99 -30.25 10.83
CA LYS A 340 0.70 -30.76 10.35
C LYS A 340 0.23 -30.09 9.06
N LYS A 341 0.57 -28.80 8.86
CA LYS A 341 0.15 -28.00 7.71
C LYS A 341 1.23 -27.92 6.62
N ASN A 342 2.38 -28.52 6.82
CA ASN A 342 3.53 -28.38 5.91
C ASN A 342 3.84 -26.92 5.58
N ALA A 343 3.69 -26.03 6.58
CA ALA A 343 4.03 -24.63 6.47
C ALA A 343 5.53 -24.40 6.71
N ASP A 344 6.10 -23.35 6.14
CA ASP A 344 7.50 -22.97 6.36
C ASP A 344 7.66 -22.07 7.59
N ILE A 345 6.65 -21.23 7.85
CA ILE A 345 6.61 -20.32 8.99
C ILE A 345 5.20 -20.32 9.60
N ILE A 346 5.14 -20.35 10.92
CA ILE A 346 3.94 -19.97 11.68
C ILE A 346 4.21 -18.65 12.41
N CYS A 347 3.44 -17.63 12.10
CA CYS A 347 3.39 -16.34 12.80
C CYS A 347 2.42 -16.46 13.98
N ALA A 348 2.92 -16.69 15.17
CA ALA A 348 2.12 -16.93 16.36
C ALA A 348 1.90 -15.65 17.16
N ASN A 349 0.62 -15.35 17.47
CA ASN A 349 0.20 -14.22 18.31
C ASN A 349 -0.40 -14.73 19.61
N THR A 350 -0.22 -13.96 20.69
CA THR A 350 -1.02 -14.09 21.91
C THR A 350 -2.03 -12.93 22.02
N ILE A 351 -3.16 -13.19 22.64
CA ILE A 351 -4.04 -12.14 23.16
C ILE A 351 -3.48 -11.78 24.52
N ALA A 352 -2.69 -10.70 24.60
CA ALA A 352 -2.15 -10.25 25.88
C ALA A 352 -3.23 -9.52 26.68
N ASP A 353 -3.33 -9.83 27.98
CA ASP A 353 -4.06 -9.05 28.95
C ASP A 353 -3.46 -7.64 29.00
N GLY A 354 -4.21 -6.62 28.57
CA GLY A 354 -3.76 -5.22 28.51
C GLY A 354 -3.93 -4.52 27.19
N GLY A 355 -4.40 -5.20 26.12
CA GLY A 355 -4.84 -4.57 24.87
C GLY A 355 -3.73 -4.07 23.93
N ALA A 356 -2.45 -4.40 24.16
CA ALA A 356 -1.34 -4.00 23.28
C ALA A 356 -1.20 -4.88 22.01
N THR A 357 -1.81 -6.08 22.03
CA THR A 357 -1.81 -7.03 20.90
C THR A 357 -3.23 -7.54 20.64
N GLY A 358 -3.54 -7.91 19.39
CA GLY A 358 -4.84 -8.46 19.04
C GLY A 358 -5.46 -7.88 17.77
N PHE A 359 -6.76 -8.13 17.56
CA PHE A 359 -7.43 -7.85 16.29
C PHE A 359 -7.63 -6.35 15.97
N ALA A 360 -8.00 -5.55 16.95
CA ALA A 360 -8.46 -4.17 16.72
C ALA A 360 -7.37 -3.10 16.87
N VAL A 361 -6.23 -3.41 17.50
CA VAL A 361 -5.14 -2.48 17.77
C VAL A 361 -4.20 -2.31 16.58
N ASP A 362 -3.40 -1.22 16.58
CA ASP A 362 -2.46 -0.91 15.50
C ASP A 362 -1.05 -1.51 15.72
N THR A 363 -0.80 -2.03 16.91
CA THR A 363 0.44 -2.73 17.29
C THR A 363 0.28 -4.24 17.27
N ASN A 364 1.38 -4.96 17.19
CA ASN A 364 1.43 -6.40 17.32
C ASN A 364 2.78 -6.87 17.88
N GLN A 365 2.77 -8.04 18.53
CA GLN A 365 3.96 -8.80 18.88
C GLN A 365 3.76 -10.23 18.37
N VAL A 366 4.64 -10.65 17.47
CA VAL A 366 4.55 -11.95 16.78
C VAL A 366 5.78 -12.77 17.11
N THR A 367 5.59 -14.06 17.35
CA THR A 367 6.67 -15.03 17.40
C THR A 367 6.68 -15.82 16.09
N LEU A 368 7.80 -15.74 15.36
CA LEU A 368 8.03 -16.51 14.16
C LEU A 368 8.55 -17.90 14.54
N ILE A 369 7.91 -18.94 14.03
CA ILE A 369 8.26 -20.34 14.31
C ILE A 369 8.50 -21.05 13.00
N THR A 370 9.72 -21.52 12.80
CA THR A 370 10.14 -22.37 11.69
C THR A 370 10.47 -23.78 12.23
N GLU A 371 10.94 -24.66 11.37
CA GLU A 371 11.42 -25.98 11.79
C GLU A 371 12.62 -25.87 12.73
N THR A 372 13.54 -24.93 12.45
CA THR A 372 14.82 -24.77 13.14
C THR A 372 14.83 -23.68 14.21
N GLU A 373 14.01 -22.64 14.07
CA GLU A 373 14.11 -21.43 14.87
C GLU A 373 12.80 -21.00 15.51
N VAL A 374 12.93 -20.22 16.59
CA VAL A 374 11.84 -19.50 17.25
C VAL A 374 12.31 -18.06 17.55
N ILE A 375 11.74 -17.08 16.86
CA ILE A 375 12.14 -15.68 16.96
C ILE A 375 10.96 -14.85 17.43
N THR A 376 11.06 -14.20 18.58
CA THR A 376 10.05 -13.25 19.06
C THR A 376 10.38 -11.84 18.58
N LEU A 377 9.50 -11.29 17.73
CA LEU A 377 9.63 -9.92 17.25
C LEU A 377 9.32 -8.92 18.36
N PRO A 378 9.88 -7.70 18.32
CA PRO A 378 9.53 -6.65 19.27
C PRO A 378 8.04 -6.24 19.10
N LEU A 379 7.46 -5.68 20.16
CA LEU A 379 6.19 -4.99 20.07
C LEU A 379 6.35 -3.73 19.20
N CYS A 380 5.72 -3.72 18.05
CA CYS A 380 5.81 -2.61 17.09
C CYS A 380 4.50 -2.46 16.31
N THR A 381 4.43 -1.49 15.41
CA THR A 381 3.26 -1.31 14.55
C THR A 381 3.05 -2.52 13.64
N LYS A 382 1.81 -2.75 13.20
CA LYS A 382 1.52 -3.86 12.27
C LYS A 382 2.28 -3.73 10.94
N GLU A 383 2.57 -2.52 10.49
CA GLU A 383 3.40 -2.29 9.30
C GLU A 383 4.86 -2.69 9.54
N GLU A 384 5.43 -2.33 10.67
CA GLU A 384 6.79 -2.76 11.06
C GLU A 384 6.85 -4.27 11.28
N THR A 385 5.84 -4.85 11.93
CA THR A 385 5.73 -6.32 12.09
C THR A 385 5.67 -7.02 10.73
N ALA A 386 4.89 -6.49 9.79
CA ALA A 386 4.77 -7.04 8.43
C ALA A 386 6.12 -6.99 7.69
N ASP A 387 6.84 -5.88 7.82
CA ASP A 387 8.17 -5.73 7.22
C ASP A 387 9.19 -6.72 7.78
N LEU A 388 9.20 -6.93 9.10
CA LEU A 388 10.06 -7.92 9.75
C LEU A 388 9.71 -9.36 9.32
N ILE A 389 8.43 -9.70 9.22
CA ILE A 389 7.99 -11.01 8.72
C ILE A 389 8.47 -11.22 7.28
N LEU A 390 8.28 -10.25 6.40
CA LEU A 390 8.73 -10.34 5.00
C LEU A 390 10.25 -10.43 4.90
N SER A 391 11.01 -9.73 5.76
CA SER A 391 12.47 -9.83 5.81
C SER A 391 12.91 -11.26 6.16
N HIS A 392 12.30 -11.85 7.17
CA HIS A 392 12.59 -13.24 7.55
C HIS A 392 12.23 -14.25 6.43
N ILE A 393 11.12 -14.03 5.72
CA ILE A 393 10.76 -14.85 4.55
C ILE A 393 11.86 -14.77 3.47
N VAL A 394 12.35 -13.55 3.17
CA VAL A 394 13.44 -13.35 2.18
C VAL A 394 14.73 -14.05 2.62
N GLU A 395 15.08 -14.00 3.90
CA GLU A 395 16.24 -14.69 4.46
C GLU A 395 16.14 -16.19 4.30
N LEU A 396 15.03 -16.80 4.71
CA LEU A 396 14.78 -18.23 4.56
C LEU A 396 14.77 -18.71 3.09
N GLN A 397 14.34 -17.85 2.15
CA GLN A 397 14.39 -18.19 0.72
C GLN A 397 15.82 -18.25 0.16
N LYS A 398 16.78 -17.54 0.77
CA LYS A 398 18.20 -17.56 0.36
C LYS A 398 18.93 -18.80 0.87
N GLU A 399 18.43 -19.40 1.95
CA GLU A 399 19.00 -20.60 2.57
C GLU A 399 18.53 -21.91 1.94
N LYS A 400 17.39 -21.87 1.20
CA LYS A 400 16.84 -22.98 0.43
C LYS A 400 17.36 -23.00 -1.00
#